data_55cc819d8822573e1dff123d96b7a69b
#
_entry.id   55cc819d8822573e1dff123d96b7a69b
#
_cell.length_a   1.000
_cell.length_b   1.000
_cell.length_c   1.000
_cell.angle_alpha   90.00
_cell.angle_beta   90.00
_cell.angle_gamma   90.00
#
_symmetry.space_group_name_H-M   'P 1'
#
loop_
_entity.id
_entity.type
_entity.pdbx_description
1 polymer ?
#
loop_
_entity_poly.entity_id
_entity_poly.type
_entity_poly.pdbx_seq_one_letter_code
_entity_poly.pdbx_strand_id
1 'polypeptide(L)'
;MSETSPAPKKVLVLNAIKPTPESARSERLEYAGLTKAAATYAVDERLRQEIFWNTTDDSLEERQAAQQLAMQYMLMGSARLNNEAVRPESKQLWSDRYTQATSEIYGSPETAIAKDILARQVNDLAARAYQYGVDAPLLNHLLERAQYNGVELGEGEEVEAPFLEQAEGFRDILQDRFGRVFDALELDTAPKRIEMEDLAQRFEKALLVLADQHDSAWADWSVLRVEDKDQLSADGSKKIISVGMKRASVSPEQAKGLFGHEVLVHAQRAVNGAKLSKELGSGLSGYLDAEEGLGVFFEYAITGQVPDKVVDRYADIALALGEIDGQPRTRSELLDFAMTRAHVRNEMEDADLRKSDEDIKKEVYAHINRIYRGSLGDEYVGVFTKDISYYAGFQQIGEYISTQAEAGVSLDVIFDYLMSGKFDPTNEQHVARLAAARDQATSATE
;
A
#
# COMPACT_ATOMS: atom_id res chain seq x y z
N MET A 1 -16.90 19.99 41.98
CA MET A 1 -17.22 19.42 40.67
C MET A 1 -16.89 20.49 39.65
N SER A 2 -15.73 20.44 39.05
CA SER A 2 -15.29 21.37 37.99
C SER A 2 -15.55 20.70 36.66
N GLU A 3 -16.52 21.24 35.93
CA GLU A 3 -16.75 20.88 34.52
C GLU A 3 -15.54 21.28 33.68
N THR A 4 -14.81 20.31 33.22
CA THR A 4 -13.79 20.53 32.18
C THR A 4 -14.50 20.69 30.84
N SER A 5 -14.51 21.94 30.33
CA SER A 5 -14.95 22.28 28.99
C SER A 5 -14.15 21.46 27.98
N PRO A 6 -14.78 20.81 27.00
CA PRO A 6 -14.04 20.10 25.97
C PRO A 6 -13.19 21.07 25.12
N ALA A 7 -11.96 20.69 24.83
CA ALA A 7 -11.06 21.46 23.99
C ALA A 7 -11.70 21.72 22.61
N PRO A 8 -11.51 22.92 22.02
CA PRO A 8 -12.07 23.23 20.73
C PRO A 8 -11.50 22.27 19.67
N LYS A 9 -12.40 21.54 19.02
CA LYS A 9 -12.06 20.74 17.83
C LYS A 9 -11.40 21.67 16.83
N LYS A 10 -10.18 21.36 16.38
CA LYS A 10 -9.52 22.03 15.26
C LYS A 10 -10.42 21.88 14.03
N VAL A 11 -11.23 22.90 13.77
CA VAL A 11 -11.95 23.03 12.50
C VAL A 11 -10.88 23.27 11.42
N LEU A 12 -10.90 22.46 10.38
CA LEU A 12 -10.02 22.55 9.23
C LEU A 12 -9.80 24.01 8.82
N VAL A 13 -8.56 24.48 8.86
CA VAL A 13 -8.13 25.83 8.42
C VAL A 13 -8.40 26.06 6.91
N LEU A 14 -8.86 25.04 6.19
CA LEU A 14 -9.30 25.10 4.79
C LEU A 14 -10.44 26.10 4.52
N ASN A 15 -11.16 26.54 5.54
CA ASN A 15 -12.27 27.52 5.40
C ASN A 15 -11.81 28.98 5.34
N ALA A 16 -10.51 29.30 5.43
CA ALA A 16 -10.06 30.66 5.65
C ALA A 16 -9.87 31.49 4.37
N ILE A 17 -9.95 30.93 3.15
CA ILE A 17 -9.75 31.67 1.90
C ILE A 17 -11.00 31.52 1.03
N LYS A 18 -11.96 32.42 1.19
CA LYS A 18 -13.02 32.58 0.19
C LYS A 18 -12.40 33.22 -1.07
N PRO A 19 -12.49 32.56 -2.23
CA PRO A 19 -11.99 33.17 -3.47
C PRO A 19 -12.80 34.41 -3.79
N THR A 20 -12.13 35.44 -4.33
CA THR A 20 -12.82 36.58 -4.91
C THR A 20 -13.60 36.14 -6.15
N PRO A 21 -14.69 36.85 -6.56
CA PRO A 21 -15.46 36.49 -7.74
C PRO A 21 -14.64 36.37 -9.03
N GLU A 22 -13.57 37.15 -9.15
CA GLU A 22 -12.64 37.13 -10.29
C GLU A 22 -11.69 35.93 -10.24
N SER A 23 -11.14 35.60 -9.07
CA SER A 23 -10.31 34.42 -8.91
C SER A 23 -11.12 33.13 -9.11
N ALA A 24 -12.37 33.10 -8.65
CA ALA A 24 -13.27 31.96 -8.86
C ALA A 24 -13.65 31.76 -10.34
N ARG A 25 -13.69 32.80 -11.14
CA ARG A 25 -13.97 32.75 -12.59
C ARG A 25 -12.73 32.27 -13.36
N SER A 26 -11.55 32.75 -13.02
CA SER A 26 -10.27 32.29 -13.56
C SER A 26 -10.04 30.82 -13.18
N GLU A 27 -10.31 30.45 -11.93
CA GLU A 27 -10.23 29.09 -11.43
C GLU A 27 -11.16 28.12 -12.16
N ARG A 28 -12.38 28.51 -12.50
CA ARG A 28 -13.33 27.67 -13.26
C ARG A 28 -12.90 27.44 -14.72
N LEU A 29 -12.29 28.45 -15.36
CA LEU A 29 -11.79 28.32 -16.73
C LEU A 29 -10.51 27.49 -16.81
N GLU A 30 -9.61 27.63 -15.86
CA GLU A 30 -8.46 26.75 -15.69
C GLU A 30 -8.90 25.32 -15.39
N TYR A 31 -9.87 25.14 -14.50
CA TYR A 31 -10.42 23.84 -14.13
C TYR A 31 -11.01 23.07 -15.33
N ALA A 32 -11.71 23.76 -16.24
CA ALA A 32 -12.26 23.15 -17.45
C ALA A 32 -11.18 22.69 -18.44
N GLY A 33 -10.04 23.39 -18.53
CA GLY A 33 -8.87 22.99 -19.33
C GLY A 33 -8.04 21.88 -18.72
N LEU A 34 -8.00 21.83 -17.40
CA LEU A 34 -7.15 20.93 -16.59
C LEU A 34 -7.82 19.61 -16.25
N THR A 35 -9.17 19.49 -16.38
CA THR A 35 -9.88 18.23 -16.19
C THR A 35 -9.37 17.11 -17.10
N LYS A 36 -8.85 17.44 -18.28
CA LYS A 36 -8.29 16.47 -19.21
C LYS A 36 -6.89 15.98 -18.80
N ALA A 37 -6.05 16.86 -18.24
CA ALA A 37 -4.74 16.49 -17.70
C ALA A 37 -4.85 15.81 -16.34
N ALA A 38 -5.75 16.30 -15.47
CA ALA A 38 -6.05 15.67 -14.20
C ALA A 38 -6.73 14.29 -14.37
N ALA A 39 -7.48 14.05 -15.46
CA ALA A 39 -8.04 12.75 -15.78
C ALA A 39 -6.96 11.73 -16.20
N THR A 40 -5.83 12.17 -16.71
CA THR A 40 -4.69 11.30 -17.04
C THR A 40 -3.89 10.88 -15.78
N TYR A 41 -3.96 11.69 -14.73
CA TYR A 41 -3.44 11.41 -13.38
C TYR A 41 -4.59 11.11 -12.41
N ALA A 42 -5.75 10.75 -12.97
CA ALA A 42 -6.95 10.53 -12.20
C ALA A 42 -6.60 9.66 -11.00
N VAL A 43 -6.89 10.23 -9.87
CA VAL A 43 -7.30 9.45 -8.72
C VAL A 43 -8.10 8.29 -9.27
N ASP A 44 -7.54 7.10 -9.17
CA ASP A 44 -8.11 5.86 -9.66
C ASP A 44 -9.60 5.86 -9.28
N GLU A 45 -10.47 5.43 -10.18
CA GLU A 45 -11.90 5.32 -9.90
C GLU A 45 -12.16 4.49 -8.64
N ARG A 46 -11.22 3.59 -8.33
CA ARG A 46 -11.09 2.85 -7.09
C ARG A 46 -10.88 3.77 -5.87
N LEU A 47 -10.06 4.81 -5.99
CA LEU A 47 -9.85 5.81 -4.95
C LEU A 47 -11.13 6.64 -4.71
N ARG A 48 -11.88 6.95 -5.78
CA ARG A 48 -13.20 7.57 -5.65
C ARG A 48 -14.16 6.63 -4.93
N GLN A 49 -14.16 5.35 -5.26
CA GLN A 49 -14.96 4.36 -4.57
C GLN A 49 -14.53 4.22 -3.11
N GLU A 50 -13.26 4.09 -2.81
CA GLU A 50 -12.72 4.01 -1.44
C GLU A 50 -13.11 5.24 -0.62
N ILE A 51 -13.05 6.45 -1.17
CA ILE A 51 -13.43 7.69 -0.48
C ILE A 51 -14.96 7.83 -0.34
N PHE A 52 -15.74 7.40 -1.34
CA PHE A 52 -17.20 7.51 -1.31
C PHE A 52 -17.90 6.42 -0.49
N TRP A 53 -17.29 5.22 -0.36
CA TRP A 53 -17.88 4.11 0.36
C TRP A 53 -17.60 4.16 1.88
N ASN A 54 -16.80 5.12 2.30
CA ASN A 54 -16.23 5.19 3.64
C ASN A 54 -17.08 5.94 4.66
N THR A 55 -18.38 5.84 4.65
CA THR A 55 -19.19 6.64 5.54
C THR A 55 -20.37 5.91 6.16
N THR A 56 -20.30 5.74 7.46
CA THR A 56 -21.45 5.42 8.30
C THR A 56 -21.25 6.06 9.67
N ASP A 57 -22.04 7.05 9.98
CA ASP A 57 -22.59 7.46 11.26
C ASP A 57 -22.95 8.95 11.32
N ASP A 58 -23.52 9.47 12.44
CA ASP A 58 -24.07 10.83 12.59
C ASP A 58 -23.07 11.99 12.38
N SER A 59 -21.76 11.66 12.29
CA SER A 59 -20.70 12.54 11.75
C SER A 59 -20.42 12.30 10.26
N LEU A 60 -21.27 11.56 9.58
CA LEU A 60 -21.13 11.06 8.22
C LEU A 60 -21.01 12.19 7.21
N GLU A 61 -21.95 13.13 7.25
CA GLU A 61 -21.98 14.27 6.33
C GLU A 61 -20.75 15.15 6.48
N GLU A 62 -20.25 15.36 7.71
CA GLU A 62 -19.04 16.16 7.95
C GLU A 62 -17.78 15.46 7.46
N ARG A 63 -17.66 14.14 7.69
CA ARG A 63 -16.52 13.34 7.18
C ARG A 63 -16.56 13.22 5.66
N GLN A 64 -17.74 12.99 5.07
CA GLN A 64 -17.91 12.98 3.61
C GLN A 64 -17.53 14.33 2.99
N ALA A 65 -18.00 15.41 3.59
CA ALA A 65 -17.66 16.76 3.13
C ALA A 65 -16.15 17.04 3.27
N ALA A 66 -15.51 16.60 4.36
CA ALA A 66 -14.07 16.76 4.56
C ALA A 66 -13.26 15.93 3.57
N GLN A 67 -13.64 14.69 3.31
CA GLN A 67 -12.98 13.82 2.34
C GLN A 67 -13.19 14.30 0.90
N GLN A 68 -14.40 14.74 0.55
CA GLN A 68 -14.67 15.35 -0.76
C GLN A 68 -13.84 16.62 -0.97
N LEU A 69 -13.70 17.43 0.08
CA LEU A 69 -12.88 18.64 0.04
C LEU A 69 -11.39 18.29 -0.11
N ALA A 70 -10.88 17.34 0.67
CA ALA A 70 -9.51 16.85 0.56
C ALA A 70 -9.22 16.31 -0.85
N MET A 71 -10.14 15.51 -1.43
CA MET A 71 -10.01 15.01 -2.78
C MET A 71 -10.03 16.14 -3.83
N GLN A 72 -10.88 17.17 -3.65
CA GLN A 72 -10.87 18.33 -4.53
C GLN A 72 -9.53 19.07 -4.47
N TYR A 73 -8.97 19.28 -3.27
CA TYR A 73 -7.66 19.90 -3.11
C TYR A 73 -6.53 19.07 -3.71
N MET A 74 -6.59 17.74 -3.60
CA MET A 74 -5.63 16.84 -4.23
C MET A 74 -5.69 16.96 -5.77
N LEU A 75 -6.88 16.94 -6.37
CA LEU A 75 -7.04 17.10 -7.82
C LEU A 75 -6.64 18.47 -8.30
N MET A 76 -7.05 19.53 -7.61
CA MET A 76 -6.69 20.92 -7.94
C MET A 76 -5.21 21.18 -7.71
N GLY A 77 -4.62 20.62 -6.65
CA GLY A 77 -3.20 20.72 -6.35
C GLY A 77 -2.37 20.12 -7.47
N SER A 78 -2.67 18.88 -7.87
CA SER A 78 -2.00 18.23 -9.00
C SER A 78 -2.07 19.06 -10.29
N ALA A 79 -3.27 19.56 -10.62
CA ALA A 79 -3.47 20.35 -11.82
C ALA A 79 -2.68 21.67 -11.82
N ARG A 80 -2.59 22.34 -10.67
CA ARG A 80 -1.86 23.61 -10.52
C ARG A 80 -0.36 23.45 -10.44
N LEU A 81 0.13 22.38 -9.81
CA LEU A 81 1.56 22.05 -9.77
C LEU A 81 2.12 21.82 -11.18
N ASN A 82 1.31 21.26 -12.06
CA ASN A 82 1.71 20.93 -13.44
C ASN A 82 1.44 22.05 -14.45
N ASN A 83 0.90 23.20 -14.03
CA ASN A 83 0.61 24.31 -14.91
C ASN A 83 1.71 25.38 -14.82
N GLU A 84 2.42 25.61 -15.93
CA GLU A 84 3.50 26.60 -16.04
C GLU A 84 3.03 28.06 -15.82
N ALA A 85 1.75 28.35 -16.08
CA ALA A 85 1.18 29.70 -15.88
C ALA A 85 0.93 30.03 -14.41
N VAL A 86 1.00 29.06 -13.50
CA VAL A 86 0.82 29.28 -12.05
C VAL A 86 2.11 29.84 -11.46
N ARG A 87 1.97 30.95 -10.70
CA ARG A 87 3.11 31.63 -10.05
C ARG A 87 3.80 30.70 -9.03
N PRO A 88 5.13 30.80 -8.84
CA PRO A 88 5.89 30.00 -7.90
C PRO A 88 5.30 29.97 -6.48
N GLU A 89 4.91 31.12 -5.94
CA GLU A 89 4.33 31.23 -4.60
C GLU A 89 3.00 30.47 -4.48
N SER A 90 2.23 30.47 -5.58
CA SER A 90 0.98 29.69 -5.65
C SER A 90 1.26 28.20 -5.78
N LYS A 91 2.33 27.79 -6.46
CA LYS A 91 2.73 26.39 -6.58
C LYS A 91 3.12 25.80 -5.23
N GLN A 92 3.90 26.55 -4.42
CA GLN A 92 4.22 26.09 -3.06
C GLN A 92 2.95 25.86 -2.23
N LEU A 93 2.03 26.82 -2.26
CA LEU A 93 0.74 26.66 -1.56
C LEU A 93 -0.04 25.42 -2.02
N TRP A 94 -0.02 25.12 -3.31
CA TRP A 94 -0.72 23.94 -3.84
C TRP A 94 0.02 22.63 -3.54
N SER A 95 1.35 22.64 -3.47
CA SER A 95 2.16 21.51 -2.98
C SER A 95 1.78 21.15 -1.54
N ASP A 96 1.75 22.15 -0.66
CA ASP A 96 1.41 21.98 0.74
C ASP A 96 -0.03 21.45 0.91
N ARG A 97 -0.99 22.02 0.17
CA ARG A 97 -2.40 21.59 0.20
C ARG A 97 -2.61 20.18 -0.35
N TYR A 98 -1.89 19.82 -1.42
CA TYR A 98 -1.93 18.48 -1.97
C TYR A 98 -1.43 17.46 -0.95
N THR A 99 -0.27 17.71 -0.37
CA THR A 99 0.36 16.86 0.65
C THR A 99 -0.54 16.75 1.89
N GLN A 100 -1.06 17.86 2.40
CA GLN A 100 -1.99 17.87 3.52
C GLN A 100 -3.25 17.04 3.21
N ALA A 101 -3.85 17.22 2.03
CA ALA A 101 -5.05 16.51 1.64
C ALA A 101 -4.83 14.98 1.57
N THR A 102 -3.69 14.53 1.04
CA THR A 102 -3.37 13.10 1.01
C THR A 102 -3.10 12.54 2.41
N SER A 103 -2.42 13.30 3.28
CA SER A 103 -2.17 12.91 4.67
C SER A 103 -3.46 12.86 5.51
N GLU A 104 -4.43 13.71 5.22
CA GLU A 104 -5.75 13.65 5.87
C GLU A 104 -6.57 12.43 5.45
N ILE A 105 -6.37 11.94 4.22
CA ILE A 105 -7.08 10.76 3.70
C ILE A 105 -6.40 9.46 4.14
N TYR A 106 -5.07 9.40 4.06
CA TYR A 106 -4.30 8.15 4.21
C TYR A 106 -3.38 8.13 5.42
N GLY A 107 -3.31 9.20 6.20
CA GLY A 107 -2.36 9.34 7.31
C GLY A 107 -0.98 9.83 6.89
N SER A 108 -0.08 9.88 7.87
CA SER A 108 1.34 10.21 7.73
C SER A 108 2.18 9.15 8.44
N PRO A 109 3.42 8.87 7.99
CA PRO A 109 4.30 7.94 8.67
C PRO A 109 4.61 8.42 10.10
N GLU A 110 4.71 7.49 11.03
CA GLU A 110 5.23 7.79 12.36
C GLU A 110 6.75 7.99 12.28
N THR A 111 7.21 9.17 12.70
CA THR A 111 8.63 9.56 12.61
C THR A 111 9.58 8.54 13.26
N ALA A 112 9.23 8.02 14.44
CA ALA A 112 10.06 7.04 15.16
C ALA A 112 10.18 5.73 14.36
N ILE A 113 9.07 5.22 13.86
CA ILE A 113 9.02 4.00 13.03
C ILE A 113 9.80 4.21 11.73
N ALA A 114 9.61 5.33 11.05
CA ALA A 114 10.29 5.61 9.79
C ALA A 114 11.82 5.72 9.96
N LYS A 115 12.29 6.36 11.04
CA LYS A 115 13.72 6.43 11.40
C LYS A 115 14.31 5.05 11.65
N ASP A 116 13.64 4.24 12.45
CA ASP A 116 14.07 2.90 12.77
C ASP A 116 14.14 2.01 11.52
N ILE A 117 13.09 2.01 10.69
CA ILE A 117 13.08 1.31 9.41
C ILE A 117 14.26 1.72 8.54
N LEU A 118 14.44 3.01 8.34
CA LEU A 118 15.48 3.53 7.45
C LEU A 118 16.87 3.17 7.95
N ALA A 119 17.13 3.30 9.26
CA ALA A 119 18.39 2.92 9.87
C ALA A 119 18.68 1.42 9.71
N ARG A 120 17.70 0.55 10.03
CA ARG A 120 17.85 -0.90 9.86
C ARG A 120 18.11 -1.29 8.42
N GLN A 121 17.30 -0.77 7.48
CA GLN A 121 17.48 -1.09 6.06
C GLN A 121 18.87 -0.71 5.54
N VAL A 122 19.35 0.48 5.88
CA VAL A 122 20.67 0.92 5.41
C VAL A 122 21.79 0.12 6.05
N ASN A 123 21.70 -0.13 7.35
CA ASN A 123 22.74 -0.88 8.09
C ASN A 123 22.78 -2.35 7.62
N ASP A 124 21.63 -3.02 7.47
CA ASP A 124 21.55 -4.38 6.93
C ASP A 124 22.09 -4.44 5.50
N LEU A 125 21.62 -3.52 4.65
CA LEU A 125 22.05 -3.44 3.25
C LEU A 125 23.56 -3.22 3.16
N ALA A 126 24.14 -2.34 3.97
CA ALA A 126 25.57 -2.07 3.99
C ALA A 126 26.38 -3.27 4.50
N ALA A 127 25.92 -3.93 5.57
CA ALA A 127 26.57 -5.10 6.11
C ALA A 127 26.59 -6.27 5.11
N ARG A 128 25.46 -6.53 4.48
CA ARG A 128 25.34 -7.56 3.43
C ARG A 128 26.17 -7.21 2.21
N ALA A 129 26.11 -5.95 1.73
CA ALA A 129 26.89 -5.49 0.60
C ALA A 129 28.41 -5.69 0.82
N TYR A 130 28.89 -5.44 2.03
CA TYR A 130 30.28 -5.72 2.40
C TYR A 130 30.60 -7.23 2.33
N GLN A 131 29.73 -8.10 2.83
CA GLN A 131 29.90 -9.55 2.79
C GLN A 131 29.91 -10.11 1.37
N TYR A 132 29.05 -9.55 0.49
CA TYR A 132 28.97 -9.94 -0.92
C TYR A 132 30.06 -9.31 -1.81
N GLY A 133 30.92 -8.44 -1.25
CA GLY A 133 32.01 -7.79 -1.97
C GLY A 133 31.53 -6.76 -3.00
N VAL A 134 30.41 -6.08 -2.73
CA VAL A 134 29.93 -4.96 -3.54
C VAL A 134 31.00 -3.89 -3.64
N ASP A 135 31.10 -3.24 -4.78
CA ASP A 135 32.11 -2.22 -5.07
C ASP A 135 32.11 -1.08 -4.04
N ALA A 136 33.28 -0.79 -3.48
CA ALA A 136 33.43 0.20 -2.42
C ALA A 136 32.93 1.60 -2.78
N PRO A 137 33.14 2.15 -3.98
CA PRO A 137 32.50 3.40 -4.41
C PRO A 137 30.99 3.40 -4.30
N LEU A 138 30.29 2.33 -4.73
CA LEU A 138 28.84 2.24 -4.65
C LEU A 138 28.37 2.17 -3.18
N LEU A 139 29.06 1.38 -2.35
CA LEU A 139 28.74 1.29 -0.93
C LEU A 139 28.97 2.62 -0.20
N ASN A 140 30.09 3.32 -0.48
CA ASN A 140 30.34 4.64 0.09
C ASN A 140 29.26 5.65 -0.32
N HIS A 141 28.83 5.60 -1.57
CA HIS A 141 27.75 6.47 -2.05
C HIS A 141 26.44 6.19 -1.30
N LEU A 142 26.09 4.91 -1.04
CA LEU A 142 24.93 4.57 -0.21
C LEU A 142 25.03 5.20 1.18
N LEU A 143 26.16 5.06 1.85
CA LEU A 143 26.36 5.58 3.20
C LEU A 143 26.32 7.13 3.25
N GLU A 144 26.91 7.80 2.26
CA GLU A 144 26.86 9.26 2.12
C GLU A 144 25.40 9.74 1.94
N ARG A 145 24.62 9.05 1.08
CA ARG A 145 23.21 9.38 0.87
C ARG A 145 22.36 9.09 2.10
N ALA A 146 22.64 8.01 2.81
CA ALA A 146 21.98 7.70 4.06
C ALA A 146 22.22 8.79 5.11
N GLN A 147 23.46 9.22 5.31
CA GLN A 147 23.78 10.35 6.20
C GLN A 147 23.10 11.65 5.80
N TYR A 148 23.09 11.96 4.49
CA TYR A 148 22.36 13.13 3.97
C TYR A 148 20.87 13.08 4.32
N ASN A 149 20.30 11.88 4.37
CA ASN A 149 18.90 11.64 4.72
C ASN A 149 18.65 11.48 6.24
N GLY A 150 19.62 11.84 7.07
CA GLY A 150 19.47 11.81 8.52
C GLY A 150 19.51 10.41 9.14
N VAL A 151 20.04 9.41 8.40
CA VAL A 151 20.19 8.06 8.92
C VAL A 151 21.38 7.99 9.88
N GLU A 152 21.13 7.55 11.09
CA GLU A 152 22.18 7.22 12.03
C GLU A 152 22.78 5.86 11.66
N LEU A 153 24.03 5.89 11.19
CA LEU A 153 24.78 4.68 10.89
C LEU A 153 25.35 4.12 12.19
N GLY A 154 25.04 2.88 12.50
CA GLY A 154 25.50 2.19 13.70
C GLY A 154 25.85 0.74 13.43
N GLU A 155 26.44 0.06 14.44
CA GLU A 155 26.49 -1.39 14.42
C GLU A 155 25.03 -1.87 14.54
N GLY A 156 24.48 -2.43 13.44
CA GLY A 156 23.11 -2.93 13.42
C GLY A 156 22.94 -4.02 14.49
N GLU A 157 22.11 -3.77 15.48
CA GLU A 157 21.63 -4.86 16.33
C GLU A 157 20.77 -5.78 15.44
N GLU A 158 21.02 -7.08 15.54
CA GLU A 158 20.16 -8.09 14.91
C GLU A 158 18.81 -8.02 15.62
N VAL A 159 17.87 -7.34 15.02
CA VAL A 159 16.52 -7.21 15.56
C VAL A 159 15.67 -8.33 14.98
N GLU A 160 15.07 -9.10 15.87
CA GLU A 160 14.13 -10.14 15.51
C GLU A 160 13.04 -9.59 14.58
N ALA A 161 12.70 -10.33 13.52
CA ALA A 161 11.68 -9.91 12.58
C ALA A 161 10.34 -9.77 13.32
N PRO A 162 9.60 -8.66 13.13
CA PRO A 162 8.36 -8.44 13.85
C PRO A 162 7.35 -9.56 13.56
N PHE A 163 6.61 -10.01 14.57
CA PHE A 163 5.53 -11.01 14.43
C PHE A 163 5.96 -12.35 13.82
N LEU A 164 7.22 -12.78 14.00
CA LEU A 164 7.76 -13.98 13.35
C LEU A 164 6.97 -15.24 13.72
N GLU A 165 6.71 -15.46 15.01
CA GLU A 165 5.95 -16.62 15.51
C GLU A 165 4.55 -16.68 14.89
N GLN A 166 3.86 -15.53 14.82
CA GLN A 166 2.52 -15.44 14.23
C GLN A 166 2.56 -15.69 12.72
N ALA A 167 3.57 -15.17 12.03
CA ALA A 167 3.75 -15.40 10.59
C ALA A 167 4.05 -16.86 10.27
N GLU A 168 4.87 -17.55 11.09
CA GLU A 168 5.13 -18.97 10.95
C GLU A 168 3.86 -19.80 11.17
N GLY A 169 3.08 -19.50 12.20
CA GLY A 169 1.79 -20.17 12.42
C GLY A 169 0.79 -19.93 11.28
N PHE A 170 0.74 -18.74 10.73
CA PHE A 170 -0.08 -18.47 9.53
C PHE A 170 0.43 -19.19 8.29
N ARG A 171 1.75 -19.36 8.13
CA ARG A 171 2.34 -20.18 7.05
C ARG A 171 1.84 -21.60 7.12
N ASP A 172 1.83 -22.21 8.30
CA ASP A 172 1.36 -23.58 8.52
C ASP A 172 -0.12 -23.70 8.18
N ILE A 173 -0.96 -22.76 8.63
CA ILE A 173 -2.39 -22.71 8.29
C ILE A 173 -2.59 -22.56 6.78
N LEU A 174 -1.84 -21.68 6.13
CA LEU A 174 -1.91 -21.49 4.67
C LEU A 174 -1.50 -22.73 3.91
N GLN A 175 -0.46 -23.43 4.36
CA GLN A 175 -0.02 -24.67 3.74
C GLN A 175 -1.04 -25.80 3.94
N ASP A 176 -1.63 -25.92 5.13
CA ASP A 176 -2.67 -26.93 5.41
C ASP A 176 -3.92 -26.69 4.56
N ARG A 177 -4.40 -25.47 4.51
CA ARG A 177 -5.66 -25.13 3.83
C ARG A 177 -5.53 -24.99 2.33
N PHE A 178 -4.42 -24.41 1.84
CA PHE A 178 -4.23 -24.02 0.44
C PHE A 178 -3.05 -24.73 -0.25
N GLY A 179 -2.47 -25.77 0.37
CA GLY A 179 -1.31 -26.47 -0.18
C GLY A 179 -1.52 -26.92 -1.63
N ARG A 180 -2.67 -27.53 -1.96
CA ARG A 180 -2.97 -27.95 -3.34
C ARG A 180 -3.15 -26.78 -4.31
N VAL A 181 -3.59 -25.63 -3.82
CA VAL A 181 -3.70 -24.39 -4.61
C VAL A 181 -2.30 -23.87 -4.91
N PHE A 182 -1.40 -23.91 -3.92
CA PHE A 182 0.01 -23.58 -4.13
C PHE A 182 0.70 -24.57 -5.08
N ASP A 183 0.41 -25.87 -4.97
CA ASP A 183 0.94 -26.89 -5.90
C ASP A 183 0.51 -26.58 -7.34
N ALA A 184 -0.73 -26.10 -7.55
CA ALA A 184 -1.22 -25.73 -8.87
C ALA A 184 -0.52 -24.53 -9.52
N LEU A 185 0.21 -23.73 -8.74
CA LEU A 185 1.09 -22.69 -9.26
C LEU A 185 2.35 -23.27 -9.95
N GLU A 186 2.69 -24.54 -9.72
CA GLU A 186 3.83 -25.26 -10.32
C GLU A 186 5.17 -24.51 -10.16
N LEU A 187 5.39 -23.89 -8.98
CA LEU A 187 6.55 -23.00 -8.75
C LEU A 187 7.86 -23.77 -8.60
N ASP A 188 7.85 -25.00 -8.14
CA ASP A 188 9.04 -25.84 -7.97
C ASP A 188 9.73 -26.17 -9.30
N THR A 189 8.98 -26.15 -10.39
CA THR A 189 9.47 -26.39 -11.75
C THR A 189 9.57 -25.12 -12.58
N ALA A 190 9.27 -23.96 -11.99
CA ALA A 190 9.31 -22.69 -12.67
C ALA A 190 10.75 -22.21 -12.94
N PRO A 191 10.97 -21.39 -13.96
CA PRO A 191 12.24 -20.71 -14.13
C PRO A 191 12.52 -19.76 -12.97
N LYS A 192 13.78 -19.43 -12.71
CA LYS A 192 14.16 -18.47 -11.65
C LYS A 192 13.46 -17.10 -11.78
N ARG A 193 13.06 -16.73 -12.99
CA ARG A 193 12.26 -15.54 -13.31
C ARG A 193 11.02 -15.94 -14.09
N ILE A 194 9.86 -15.60 -13.57
CA ILE A 194 8.54 -15.88 -14.13
C ILE A 194 8.05 -14.61 -14.81
N GLU A 195 7.86 -14.66 -16.12
CA GLU A 195 7.27 -13.57 -16.88
C GLU A 195 5.77 -13.43 -16.58
N MET A 196 5.22 -12.23 -16.79
CA MET A 196 3.84 -11.95 -16.41
C MET A 196 2.79 -12.81 -17.13
N GLU A 197 3.05 -13.22 -18.36
CA GLU A 197 2.17 -14.15 -19.08
C GLU A 197 2.15 -15.54 -18.42
N ASP A 198 3.32 -16.06 -18.03
CA ASP A 198 3.41 -17.35 -17.32
C ASP A 198 2.79 -17.23 -15.92
N LEU A 199 3.01 -16.10 -15.21
CA LEU A 199 2.36 -15.83 -13.93
C LEU A 199 0.83 -15.84 -14.03
N ALA A 200 0.28 -15.19 -15.06
CA ALA A 200 -1.15 -15.17 -15.30
C ALA A 200 -1.72 -16.57 -15.53
N GLN A 201 -1.04 -17.40 -16.32
CA GLN A 201 -1.44 -18.79 -16.56
C GLN A 201 -1.40 -19.65 -15.28
N ARG A 202 -0.40 -19.45 -14.42
CA ARG A 202 -0.31 -20.12 -13.12
C ARG A 202 -1.45 -19.73 -12.19
N PHE A 203 -1.80 -18.44 -12.15
CA PHE A 203 -2.94 -17.97 -11.40
C PHE A 203 -4.26 -18.55 -11.92
N GLU A 204 -4.45 -18.65 -13.24
CA GLU A 204 -5.62 -19.33 -13.82
C GLU A 204 -5.75 -20.77 -13.35
N LYS A 205 -4.66 -21.55 -13.34
CA LYS A 205 -4.65 -22.93 -12.84
C LYS A 205 -5.06 -22.99 -11.36
N ALA A 206 -4.48 -22.11 -10.54
CA ALA A 206 -4.78 -22.08 -9.10
C ALA A 206 -6.23 -21.66 -8.81
N LEU A 207 -6.82 -20.74 -9.60
CA LEU A 207 -8.24 -20.38 -9.48
C LEU A 207 -9.17 -21.55 -9.80
N LEU A 208 -8.82 -22.43 -10.75
CA LEU A 208 -9.59 -23.64 -11.03
C LEU A 208 -9.59 -24.60 -9.84
N VAL A 209 -8.45 -24.74 -9.15
CA VAL A 209 -8.36 -25.56 -7.94
C VAL A 209 -9.16 -24.95 -6.79
N LEU A 210 -9.16 -23.63 -6.64
CA LEU A 210 -10.02 -22.94 -5.66
C LEU A 210 -11.51 -23.19 -5.94
N ALA A 211 -11.93 -23.16 -7.19
CA ALA A 211 -13.31 -23.42 -7.58
C ALA A 211 -13.74 -24.87 -7.33
N ASP A 212 -12.85 -25.82 -7.56
CA ASP A 212 -13.12 -27.26 -7.37
C ASP A 212 -13.11 -27.69 -5.89
N GLN A 213 -12.18 -27.15 -5.11
CA GLN A 213 -11.89 -27.70 -3.79
C GLN A 213 -12.34 -26.83 -2.61
N HIS A 214 -12.52 -25.54 -2.81
CA HIS A 214 -12.86 -24.63 -1.71
C HIS A 214 -14.28 -24.07 -1.82
N ASP A 215 -14.60 -23.41 -2.94
CA ASP A 215 -15.89 -22.73 -3.09
C ASP A 215 -16.26 -22.53 -4.54
N SER A 216 -17.44 -22.98 -4.93
CA SER A 216 -17.96 -22.79 -6.29
C SER A 216 -18.08 -21.31 -6.70
N ALA A 217 -18.11 -20.37 -5.77
CA ALA A 217 -18.08 -18.94 -6.05
C ALA A 217 -16.82 -18.49 -6.81
N TRP A 218 -15.74 -19.28 -6.75
CA TRP A 218 -14.52 -19.04 -7.52
C TRP A 218 -14.67 -19.37 -9.00
N ALA A 219 -15.67 -20.14 -9.41
CA ALA A 219 -15.89 -20.50 -10.81
C ALA A 219 -16.14 -19.27 -11.73
N ASP A 220 -16.58 -18.16 -11.13
CA ASP A 220 -16.82 -16.91 -11.87
C ASP A 220 -15.57 -16.00 -11.92
N TRP A 221 -14.49 -16.34 -11.19
CA TRP A 221 -13.29 -15.53 -11.19
C TRP A 221 -12.41 -15.85 -12.39
N SER A 222 -11.74 -14.81 -12.90
CA SER A 222 -10.85 -14.93 -14.05
C SER A 222 -9.61 -14.06 -13.89
N VAL A 223 -8.54 -14.39 -14.63
CA VAL A 223 -7.34 -13.57 -14.72
C VAL A 223 -7.41 -12.71 -15.97
N LEU A 224 -7.23 -11.40 -15.79
CA LEU A 224 -7.20 -10.41 -16.86
C LEU A 224 -5.77 -9.90 -17.08
N ARG A 225 -5.25 -10.08 -18.26
CA ARG A 225 -3.98 -9.49 -18.71
C ARG A 225 -4.20 -8.04 -19.11
N VAL A 226 -3.43 -7.12 -18.54
CA VAL A 226 -3.57 -5.67 -18.79
C VAL A 226 -2.28 -5.13 -19.37
N GLU A 227 -2.27 -4.93 -20.68
CA GLU A 227 -1.07 -4.63 -21.49
C GLU A 227 -0.34 -3.34 -21.08
N ASP A 228 -1.04 -2.34 -20.61
CA ASP A 228 -0.51 -1.01 -20.32
C ASP A 228 -0.24 -0.75 -18.82
N LYS A 229 -0.46 -1.75 -17.96
CA LYS A 229 -0.25 -1.66 -16.51
C LYS A 229 0.95 -2.52 -16.04
N ASP A 230 1.47 -2.15 -14.88
CA ASP A 230 2.54 -2.87 -14.16
C ASP A 230 2.08 -3.43 -12.80
N GLN A 231 0.79 -3.32 -12.49
CA GLN A 231 0.22 -3.70 -11.19
C GLN A 231 -0.55 -5.02 -11.28
N LEU A 232 -0.50 -5.78 -10.19
CA LEU A 232 -1.47 -6.82 -9.88
C LEU A 232 -2.59 -6.20 -9.05
N SER A 233 -3.80 -6.68 -9.19
CA SER A 233 -4.92 -6.27 -8.34
C SER A 233 -6.08 -7.24 -8.43
N ALA A 234 -6.84 -7.40 -7.33
CA ALA A 234 -8.09 -8.13 -7.29
C ALA A 234 -9.28 -7.15 -7.29
N ASP A 235 -10.23 -7.36 -8.19
CA ASP A 235 -11.50 -6.63 -8.25
C ASP A 235 -12.66 -7.59 -7.88
N GLY A 236 -13.09 -7.52 -6.63
CA GLY A 236 -14.16 -8.38 -6.12
C GLY A 236 -15.52 -8.13 -6.78
N SER A 237 -15.77 -6.89 -7.27
CA SER A 237 -17.02 -6.55 -7.94
C SER A 237 -17.13 -7.14 -9.33
N LYS A 238 -16.00 -7.27 -10.03
CA LYS A 238 -15.90 -7.87 -11.37
C LYS A 238 -15.46 -9.32 -11.34
N LYS A 239 -15.02 -9.81 -10.17
CA LYS A 239 -14.44 -11.15 -9.97
C LYS A 239 -13.22 -11.37 -10.89
N ILE A 240 -12.30 -10.41 -10.89
CA ILE A 240 -11.12 -10.40 -11.77
C ILE A 240 -9.85 -10.23 -10.94
N ILE A 241 -8.85 -11.05 -11.26
CA ILE A 241 -7.45 -10.80 -10.88
C ILE A 241 -6.75 -10.19 -12.08
N SER A 242 -6.36 -8.92 -12.00
CA SER A 242 -5.64 -8.23 -13.06
C SER A 242 -4.15 -8.45 -12.93
N VAL A 243 -3.49 -8.87 -14.01
CA VAL A 243 -2.04 -9.00 -14.11
C VAL A 243 -1.52 -8.00 -15.13
N GLY A 244 -0.74 -7.02 -14.66
CA GLY A 244 -0.16 -5.99 -15.51
C GLY A 244 1.04 -6.51 -16.31
N MET A 245 0.96 -6.51 -17.65
CA MET A 245 1.97 -7.07 -18.55
C MET A 245 3.27 -6.26 -18.61
N LYS A 246 3.26 -5.00 -18.16
CA LYS A 246 4.48 -4.17 -18.08
C LYS A 246 5.28 -4.37 -16.79
N ARG A 247 4.79 -5.19 -15.86
CA ARG A 247 5.52 -5.52 -14.64
C ARG A 247 6.77 -6.33 -14.99
N ALA A 248 7.86 -6.11 -14.23
CA ALA A 248 9.05 -6.94 -14.32
C ALA A 248 8.74 -8.38 -13.88
N SER A 249 9.50 -9.35 -14.42
CA SER A 249 9.44 -10.76 -14.02
C SER A 249 9.70 -10.91 -12.52
N VAL A 250 9.12 -11.94 -11.92
CA VAL A 250 9.20 -12.21 -10.48
C VAL A 250 9.86 -13.55 -10.20
N SER A 251 10.44 -13.73 -9.01
CA SER A 251 10.89 -15.05 -8.57
C SER A 251 9.69 -15.96 -8.23
N PRO A 252 9.86 -17.29 -8.19
CA PRO A 252 8.83 -18.21 -7.73
C PRO A 252 8.28 -17.86 -6.33
N GLU A 253 9.16 -17.47 -5.43
CA GLU A 253 8.79 -17.05 -4.08
C GLU A 253 7.96 -15.77 -4.07
N GLN A 254 8.38 -14.76 -4.84
CA GLN A 254 7.58 -13.56 -5.04
C GLN A 254 6.22 -13.86 -5.69
N ALA A 255 6.16 -14.78 -6.64
CA ALA A 255 4.90 -15.21 -7.27
C ALA A 255 3.94 -15.82 -6.24
N LYS A 256 4.46 -16.66 -5.34
CA LYS A 256 3.68 -17.27 -4.24
C LYS A 256 3.16 -16.21 -3.27
N GLY A 257 4.01 -15.26 -2.87
CA GLY A 257 3.63 -14.13 -2.01
C GLY A 257 2.55 -13.26 -2.63
N LEU A 258 2.71 -12.87 -3.91
CA LEU A 258 1.71 -12.11 -4.66
C LEU A 258 0.38 -12.84 -4.81
N PHE A 259 0.41 -14.17 -5.01
CA PHE A 259 -0.81 -14.97 -4.99
C PHE A 259 -1.50 -14.92 -3.62
N GLY A 260 -0.73 -15.05 -2.54
CA GLY A 260 -1.22 -14.89 -1.18
C GLY A 260 -1.92 -13.55 -0.97
N HIS A 261 -1.29 -12.47 -1.39
CA HIS A 261 -1.81 -11.10 -1.26
C HIS A 261 -3.10 -10.88 -2.08
N GLU A 262 -3.01 -11.08 -3.39
CA GLU A 262 -4.09 -10.70 -4.30
C GLU A 262 -5.26 -11.70 -4.30
N VAL A 263 -4.95 -13.00 -4.23
CA VAL A 263 -5.98 -14.03 -4.33
C VAL A 263 -6.45 -14.48 -2.95
N LEU A 264 -5.53 -14.90 -2.07
CA LEU A 264 -5.93 -15.46 -0.78
C LEU A 264 -6.33 -14.38 0.25
N VAL A 265 -5.97 -13.10 0.06
CA VAL A 265 -6.51 -12.00 0.89
C VAL A 265 -7.60 -11.28 0.14
N HIS A 266 -7.27 -10.48 -0.85
CA HIS A 266 -8.25 -9.55 -1.44
C HIS A 266 -9.45 -10.24 -2.08
N ALA A 267 -9.20 -11.29 -2.88
CA ALA A 267 -10.29 -12.00 -3.55
C ALA A 267 -11.05 -12.93 -2.60
N GLN A 268 -10.35 -13.68 -1.73
CA GLN A 268 -11.02 -14.60 -0.79
C GLN A 268 -11.88 -13.85 0.22
N ARG A 269 -11.41 -12.71 0.75
CA ARG A 269 -12.22 -11.87 1.64
C ARG A 269 -13.44 -11.29 0.93
N ALA A 270 -13.32 -10.94 -0.36
CA ALA A 270 -14.47 -10.52 -1.16
C ALA A 270 -15.49 -11.68 -1.32
N VAL A 271 -15.02 -12.89 -1.62
CA VAL A 271 -15.87 -14.09 -1.73
C VAL A 271 -16.57 -14.39 -0.41
N ASN A 272 -15.84 -14.43 0.69
CA ASN A 272 -16.39 -14.76 2.01
C ASN A 272 -17.36 -13.68 2.50
N GLY A 273 -16.96 -12.40 2.39
CA GLY A 273 -17.79 -11.29 2.82
C GLY A 273 -19.10 -11.18 2.06
N ALA A 274 -19.09 -11.48 0.76
CA ALA A 274 -20.30 -11.47 -0.07
C ALA A 274 -21.36 -12.49 0.36
N LYS A 275 -20.96 -13.57 1.03
CA LYS A 275 -21.90 -14.55 1.63
C LYS A 275 -22.61 -13.98 2.87
N LEU A 276 -21.99 -13.06 3.57
CA LEU A 276 -22.54 -12.44 4.77
C LEU A 276 -23.34 -11.16 4.42
N SER A 277 -22.73 -10.26 3.66
CA SER A 277 -23.40 -9.07 3.14
C SER A 277 -22.64 -8.49 1.93
N LYS A 278 -23.36 -7.70 1.11
CA LYS A 278 -22.75 -6.98 -0.01
C LYS A 278 -21.62 -6.04 0.47
N GLU A 279 -21.82 -5.38 1.60
CA GLU A 279 -20.87 -4.43 2.18
C GLU A 279 -19.58 -5.12 2.62
N LEU A 280 -19.68 -6.26 3.31
CA LEU A 280 -18.52 -7.06 3.71
C LEU A 280 -17.76 -7.66 2.53
N GLY A 281 -18.43 -7.91 1.41
CA GLY A 281 -17.77 -8.34 0.18
C GLY A 281 -17.06 -7.22 -0.55
N SER A 282 -17.59 -5.99 -0.50
CA SER A 282 -17.00 -4.81 -1.18
C SER A 282 -15.96 -4.09 -0.32
N GLY A 283 -16.05 -4.21 0.99
CA GLY A 283 -15.26 -3.52 1.99
C GLY A 283 -16.06 -2.47 2.76
N LEU A 284 -15.95 -2.55 4.09
CA LEU A 284 -16.47 -1.53 4.98
C LEU A 284 -15.58 -0.29 4.91
N SER A 285 -16.15 0.81 5.32
CA SER A 285 -15.51 2.11 5.35
C SER A 285 -14.23 2.17 6.19
N GLY A 286 -13.07 2.60 5.64
CA GLY A 286 -11.81 2.66 6.39
C GLY A 286 -11.13 1.31 6.62
N TYR A 287 -11.51 0.29 5.85
CA TYR A 287 -10.92 -1.05 5.94
C TYR A 287 -9.55 -1.18 5.26
N LEU A 288 -9.15 -0.17 4.49
CA LEU A 288 -8.03 -0.28 3.53
C LEU A 288 -6.70 -0.65 4.21
N ASP A 289 -6.37 0.00 5.31
CA ASP A 289 -5.12 -0.27 6.02
C ASP A 289 -5.05 -1.71 6.51
N ALA A 290 -6.14 -2.20 7.11
CA ALA A 290 -6.24 -3.58 7.53
C ALA A 290 -6.22 -4.57 6.36
N GLU A 291 -6.80 -4.22 5.21
CA GLU A 291 -6.82 -5.05 3.99
C GLU A 291 -5.43 -5.18 3.36
N GLU A 292 -4.76 -4.04 3.12
CA GLU A 292 -3.41 -4.03 2.54
C GLU A 292 -2.40 -4.61 3.55
N GLY A 293 -2.58 -4.30 4.83
CA GLY A 293 -1.75 -4.86 5.91
C GLY A 293 -1.84 -6.38 6.00
N LEU A 294 -3.04 -6.94 5.91
CA LEU A 294 -3.22 -8.40 5.89
C LEU A 294 -2.60 -9.03 4.63
N GLY A 295 -2.70 -8.36 3.47
CA GLY A 295 -2.02 -8.78 2.24
C GLY A 295 -0.51 -8.86 2.44
N VAL A 296 0.11 -7.84 3.04
CA VAL A 296 1.54 -7.84 3.37
C VAL A 296 1.89 -8.90 4.41
N PHE A 297 1.02 -9.12 5.41
CA PHE A 297 1.23 -10.15 6.42
C PHE A 297 1.22 -11.56 5.80
N PHE A 298 0.36 -11.81 4.82
CA PHE A 298 0.35 -13.08 4.07
C PHE A 298 1.60 -13.22 3.18
N GLU A 299 2.03 -12.16 2.48
CA GLU A 299 3.31 -12.17 1.76
C GLU A 299 4.45 -12.55 2.73
N TYR A 300 4.48 -11.91 3.90
CA TYR A 300 5.48 -12.19 4.94
C TYR A 300 5.40 -13.63 5.48
N ALA A 301 4.22 -14.12 5.82
CA ALA A 301 4.02 -15.49 6.27
C ALA A 301 4.51 -16.51 5.23
N ILE A 302 4.25 -16.26 3.94
CA ILE A 302 4.61 -17.15 2.83
C ILE A 302 6.11 -17.10 2.52
N THR A 303 6.70 -15.89 2.47
CA THR A 303 8.09 -15.69 2.00
C THR A 303 9.13 -15.61 3.13
N GLY A 304 8.68 -15.41 4.37
CA GLY A 304 9.55 -15.18 5.53
C GLY A 304 10.13 -13.76 5.60
N GLN A 305 9.75 -12.87 4.68
CA GLN A 305 10.28 -11.51 4.61
C GLN A 305 9.18 -10.50 4.28
N VAL A 306 9.17 -9.37 4.99
CA VAL A 306 8.34 -8.23 4.58
C VAL A 306 8.90 -7.69 3.27
N PRO A 307 8.07 -7.50 2.22
CA PRO A 307 8.57 -7.05 0.93
C PRO A 307 9.30 -5.71 1.03
N ASP A 308 10.54 -5.63 0.54
CA ASP A 308 11.37 -4.41 0.53
C ASP A 308 10.61 -3.19 0.01
N LYS A 309 9.82 -3.37 -1.06
CA LYS A 309 9.01 -2.30 -1.65
C LYS A 309 8.01 -1.64 -0.69
N VAL A 310 7.53 -2.41 0.32
CA VAL A 310 6.58 -1.90 1.33
C VAL A 310 7.33 -1.06 2.35
N VAL A 311 8.45 -1.58 2.82
CA VAL A 311 9.31 -0.94 3.82
C VAL A 311 9.97 0.31 3.23
N ASP A 312 10.53 0.21 2.01
CA ASP A 312 11.10 1.35 1.27
C ASP A 312 10.09 2.49 1.08
N ARG A 313 8.85 2.18 0.70
CA ARG A 313 7.83 3.23 0.48
C ARG A 313 7.47 3.98 1.73
N TYR A 314 7.33 3.28 2.84
CA TYR A 314 7.03 3.93 4.11
C TYR A 314 8.14 4.91 4.52
N ALA A 315 9.40 4.48 4.45
CA ALA A 315 10.56 5.30 4.76
C ALA A 315 10.74 6.47 3.76
N ASP A 316 10.56 6.21 2.46
CA ASP A 316 10.72 7.20 1.42
C ASP A 316 9.61 8.27 1.44
N ILE A 317 8.38 7.90 1.80
CA ILE A 317 7.30 8.88 2.06
C ILE A 317 7.66 9.77 3.25
N ALA A 318 8.21 9.19 4.33
CA ALA A 318 8.66 9.97 5.48
C ALA A 318 9.79 10.96 5.13
N LEU A 319 10.74 10.56 4.28
CA LEU A 319 11.77 11.44 3.74
C LEU A 319 11.16 12.54 2.85
N ALA A 320 10.23 12.19 1.98
CA ALA A 320 9.55 13.15 1.10
C ALA A 320 8.78 14.21 1.90
N LEU A 321 8.17 13.83 3.02
CA LEU A 321 7.46 14.73 3.93
C LEU A 321 8.39 15.54 4.85
N GLY A 322 9.67 15.16 4.97
CA GLY A 322 10.60 15.76 5.93
C GLY A 322 10.42 15.27 7.37
N GLU A 323 9.74 14.15 7.60
CA GLU A 323 9.47 13.61 8.93
C GLU A 323 10.74 13.09 9.63
N ILE A 324 11.81 12.80 8.87
CA ILE A 324 13.05 12.23 9.43
C ILE A 324 13.90 13.31 10.11
N ASP A 325 14.11 14.46 9.47
CA ASP A 325 15.03 15.50 9.90
C ASP A 325 14.47 16.93 9.77
N GLY A 326 13.20 17.06 9.46
CA GLY A 326 12.51 18.33 9.24
C GLY A 326 12.73 18.93 7.85
N GLN A 327 13.39 18.19 6.93
CA GLN A 327 13.66 18.66 5.57
C GLN A 327 13.00 17.76 4.52
N PRO A 328 11.93 18.20 3.86
CA PRO A 328 11.32 17.47 2.77
C PRO A 328 12.31 17.23 1.62
N ARG A 329 12.29 16.03 1.06
CA ARG A 329 13.15 15.68 -0.08
C ARG A 329 12.43 15.96 -1.39
N THR A 330 13.16 16.49 -2.35
CA THR A 330 12.74 16.60 -3.74
C THR A 330 12.70 15.22 -4.40
N ARG A 331 12.03 15.15 -5.55
CA ARG A 331 11.99 13.91 -6.35
C ARG A 331 13.40 13.45 -6.76
N SER A 332 14.27 14.37 -7.18
CA SER A 332 15.65 14.05 -7.61
C SER A 332 16.50 13.51 -6.46
N GLU A 333 16.39 14.12 -5.28
CA GLU A 333 17.15 13.67 -4.09
C GLU A 333 16.72 12.27 -3.65
N LEU A 334 15.41 12.02 -3.61
CA LEU A 334 14.87 10.72 -3.24
C LEU A 334 15.16 9.66 -4.33
N LEU A 335 15.09 10.04 -5.61
CA LEU A 335 15.44 9.19 -6.74
C LEU A 335 16.90 8.70 -6.65
N ASP A 336 17.83 9.60 -6.36
CA ASP A 336 19.26 9.26 -6.25
C ASP A 336 19.50 8.25 -5.11
N PHE A 337 18.88 8.45 -3.96
CA PHE A 337 18.97 7.50 -2.84
C PHE A 337 18.34 6.14 -3.15
N ALA A 338 17.15 6.12 -3.74
CA ALA A 338 16.46 4.89 -4.11
C ALA A 338 17.21 4.12 -5.22
N MET A 339 17.79 4.83 -6.19
CA MET A 339 18.65 4.23 -7.23
C MET A 339 19.88 3.57 -6.61
N THR A 340 20.54 4.26 -5.68
CA THR A 340 21.72 3.71 -5.01
C THR A 340 21.41 2.44 -4.24
N ARG A 341 20.30 2.42 -3.47
CA ARG A 341 19.83 1.20 -2.78
C ARG A 341 19.55 0.06 -3.77
N ALA A 342 18.86 0.37 -4.86
CA ALA A 342 18.52 -0.63 -5.87
C ALA A 342 19.76 -1.23 -6.56
N HIS A 343 20.77 -0.42 -6.88
CA HIS A 343 22.02 -0.91 -7.44
C HIS A 343 22.80 -1.78 -6.45
N VAL A 344 22.89 -1.38 -5.17
CA VAL A 344 23.54 -2.20 -4.12
C VAL A 344 22.85 -3.55 -4.00
N ARG A 345 21.51 -3.59 -3.94
CA ARG A 345 20.73 -4.85 -3.90
C ARG A 345 21.00 -5.72 -5.13
N ASN A 346 21.01 -5.11 -6.31
CA ASN A 346 21.24 -5.84 -7.57
C ASN A 346 22.65 -6.45 -7.66
N GLU A 347 23.67 -5.78 -7.11
CA GLU A 347 25.03 -6.33 -7.06
C GLU A 347 25.18 -7.55 -6.12
N MET A 348 24.28 -7.71 -5.16
CA MET A 348 24.24 -8.88 -4.26
C MET A 348 23.47 -10.07 -4.86
N GLU A 349 22.72 -9.86 -5.93
CA GLU A 349 22.01 -10.95 -6.61
C GLU A 349 22.99 -11.86 -7.38
N ASP A 350 22.60 -13.12 -7.59
CA ASP A 350 23.28 -14.02 -8.48
C ASP A 350 23.41 -13.39 -9.87
N ALA A 351 24.53 -13.58 -10.56
CA ALA A 351 24.83 -12.92 -11.82
C ALA A 351 23.75 -13.15 -12.93
N ASP A 352 23.09 -14.30 -12.91
CA ASP A 352 22.00 -14.65 -13.84
C ASP A 352 20.63 -14.07 -13.43
N LEU A 353 20.54 -13.49 -12.24
CA LEU A 353 19.34 -12.82 -11.72
C LEU A 353 19.45 -11.29 -11.72
N ARG A 354 20.66 -10.76 -11.95
CA ARG A 354 20.88 -9.31 -11.99
C ARG A 354 20.05 -8.64 -13.06
N LYS A 355 19.40 -7.57 -12.68
CA LYS A 355 18.65 -6.71 -13.59
C LYS A 355 19.59 -5.82 -14.39
N SER A 356 19.18 -5.43 -15.58
CA SER A 356 19.85 -4.37 -16.32
C SER A 356 19.65 -3.01 -15.64
N ASP A 357 20.56 -2.07 -15.90
CA ASP A 357 20.42 -0.68 -15.42
C ASP A 357 19.11 -0.04 -15.86
N GLU A 358 18.59 -0.41 -17.03
CA GLU A 358 17.34 0.11 -17.55
C GLU A 358 16.14 -0.42 -16.77
N ASP A 359 16.15 -1.69 -16.39
CA ASP A 359 15.09 -2.29 -15.56
C ASP A 359 15.11 -1.71 -14.15
N ILE A 360 16.29 -1.54 -13.54
CA ILE A 360 16.43 -0.87 -12.24
C ILE A 360 15.86 0.55 -12.32
N LYS A 361 16.27 1.33 -13.31
CA LYS A 361 15.73 2.67 -13.54
C LYS A 361 14.23 2.67 -13.64
N LYS A 362 13.65 1.79 -14.45
CA LYS A 362 12.21 1.69 -14.65
C LYS A 362 11.47 1.41 -13.33
N GLU A 363 11.96 0.47 -12.53
CA GLU A 363 11.36 0.12 -11.23
C GLU A 363 11.47 1.28 -10.23
N VAL A 364 12.63 1.90 -10.12
CA VAL A 364 12.85 3.00 -9.18
C VAL A 364 12.06 4.24 -9.60
N TYR A 365 12.00 4.57 -10.90
CA TYR A 365 11.13 5.64 -11.39
C TYR A 365 9.66 5.37 -11.11
N ALA A 366 9.19 4.15 -11.27
CA ALA A 366 7.81 3.78 -10.94
C ALA A 366 7.53 3.97 -9.44
N HIS A 367 8.48 3.57 -8.57
CA HIS A 367 8.41 3.77 -7.13
C HIS A 367 8.34 5.25 -6.76
N ILE A 368 9.27 6.07 -7.23
CA ILE A 368 9.34 7.50 -6.93
C ILE A 368 8.11 8.26 -7.48
N ASN A 369 7.66 7.88 -8.69
CA ASN A 369 6.46 8.48 -9.27
C ASN A 369 5.18 8.16 -8.49
N ARG A 370 5.14 7.07 -7.73
CA ARG A 370 4.00 6.80 -6.82
C ARG A 370 4.00 7.75 -5.63
N ILE A 371 5.17 8.05 -5.07
CA ILE A 371 5.32 8.97 -3.91
C ILE A 371 4.96 10.40 -4.31
N TYR A 372 5.40 10.84 -5.49
CA TYR A 372 5.12 12.19 -6.00
C TYR A 372 3.99 12.21 -7.03
N ARG A 373 3.04 11.29 -6.90
CA ARG A 373 1.91 11.17 -7.81
C ARG A 373 1.09 12.45 -7.82
N GLY A 374 0.82 12.95 -9.03
CA GLY A 374 0.07 14.19 -9.23
C GLY A 374 0.94 15.43 -9.45
N SER A 375 2.27 15.34 -9.30
CA SER A 375 3.22 16.40 -9.64
C SER A 375 4.28 15.93 -10.63
N LEU A 376 4.59 16.75 -11.66
CA LEU A 376 5.56 16.40 -12.71
C LEU A 376 6.93 17.07 -12.49
N GLY A 377 6.97 18.17 -11.77
CA GLY A 377 8.21 18.91 -11.52
C GLY A 377 9.01 18.39 -10.34
N ASP A 378 10.18 18.93 -10.15
CA ASP A 378 11.08 18.64 -9.04
C ASP A 378 11.09 19.77 -7.98
N GLU A 379 10.71 20.97 -8.39
CA GLU A 379 10.80 22.18 -7.55
C GLU A 379 9.61 22.30 -6.59
N TYR A 380 8.41 21.92 -7.03
CA TYR A 380 7.18 21.99 -6.24
C TYR A 380 6.45 20.66 -6.33
N VAL A 381 6.72 19.76 -5.40
CA VAL A 381 6.18 18.41 -5.42
C VAL A 381 5.21 18.17 -4.27
N GLY A 382 4.02 17.69 -4.58
CA GLY A 382 3.08 17.19 -3.59
C GLY A 382 3.33 15.72 -3.31
N VAL A 383 3.35 15.34 -2.03
CA VAL A 383 3.56 13.95 -1.60
C VAL A 383 2.22 13.21 -1.53
N PHE A 384 2.19 12.01 -2.09
CA PHE A 384 1.03 11.13 -2.06
C PHE A 384 1.24 10.01 -1.05
N THR A 385 0.51 10.05 0.06
CA THR A 385 0.80 9.22 1.24
C THR A 385 0.08 7.88 1.27
N LYS A 386 -0.73 7.53 0.26
CA LYS A 386 -1.54 6.29 0.25
C LYS A 386 -0.74 5.02 0.58
N ASP A 387 0.48 4.91 0.06
CA ASP A 387 1.25 3.67 0.21
C ASP A 387 1.79 3.44 1.64
N ILE A 388 1.52 4.35 2.58
CA ILE A 388 1.73 4.14 4.02
C ILE A 388 0.89 2.96 4.53
N SER A 389 -0.34 2.82 4.02
CA SER A 389 -1.30 1.79 4.44
C SER A 389 -0.75 0.38 4.38
N TYR A 390 0.21 0.11 3.50
CA TYR A 390 0.84 -1.21 3.43
C TYR A 390 1.62 -1.57 4.70
N TYR A 391 2.54 -0.69 5.12
CA TYR A 391 3.36 -0.98 6.30
C TYR A 391 2.62 -0.69 7.61
N ALA A 392 1.90 0.42 7.70
CA ALA A 392 1.09 0.75 8.88
C ALA A 392 0.02 -0.33 9.12
N GLY A 393 -0.64 -0.79 8.07
CA GLY A 393 -1.60 -1.89 8.14
C GLY A 393 -0.95 -3.22 8.52
N PHE A 394 0.27 -3.51 8.03
CA PHE A 394 1.03 -4.68 8.44
C PHE A 394 1.31 -4.68 9.95
N GLN A 395 1.73 -3.54 10.52
CA GLN A 395 1.94 -3.39 11.96
C GLN A 395 0.62 -3.57 12.71
N GLN A 396 -0.44 -2.89 12.30
CA GLN A 396 -1.77 -2.98 12.90
C GLN A 396 -2.30 -4.43 12.95
N ILE A 397 -2.20 -5.15 11.82
CA ILE A 397 -2.66 -6.54 11.73
C ILE A 397 -1.77 -7.47 12.55
N GLY A 398 -0.46 -7.30 12.50
CA GLY A 398 0.49 -8.07 13.31
C GLY A 398 0.24 -7.92 14.80
N GLU A 399 0.06 -6.69 15.27
CA GLU A 399 -0.30 -6.38 16.67
C GLU A 399 -1.65 -6.98 17.07
N TYR A 400 -2.66 -6.90 16.19
CA TYR A 400 -3.94 -7.52 16.42
C TYR A 400 -3.80 -9.04 16.60
N ILE A 401 -3.11 -9.72 15.67
CA ILE A 401 -2.90 -11.17 15.73
C ILE A 401 -2.16 -11.56 17.02
N SER A 402 -1.08 -10.85 17.34
CA SER A 402 -0.28 -11.10 18.57
C SER A 402 -1.12 -10.93 19.83
N THR A 403 -1.88 -9.84 19.93
CA THR A 403 -2.75 -9.56 21.08
C THR A 403 -3.82 -10.63 21.26
N GLN A 404 -4.44 -11.11 20.18
CA GLN A 404 -5.43 -12.17 20.26
C GLN A 404 -4.79 -13.52 20.64
N ALA A 405 -3.61 -13.84 20.12
CA ALA A 405 -2.87 -15.06 20.46
C ALA A 405 -2.44 -15.04 21.93
N GLU A 406 -1.94 -13.93 22.45
CA GLU A 406 -1.61 -13.74 23.86
C GLU A 406 -2.84 -13.87 24.79
N ALA A 407 -4.03 -13.49 24.29
CA ALA A 407 -5.31 -13.72 25.00
C ALA A 407 -5.79 -15.17 24.93
N GLY A 408 -5.02 -16.09 24.28
CA GLY A 408 -5.31 -17.52 24.20
C GLY A 408 -6.24 -17.91 23.05
N VAL A 409 -6.48 -17.02 22.09
CA VAL A 409 -7.23 -17.36 20.86
C VAL A 409 -6.28 -18.09 19.92
N SER A 410 -6.69 -19.25 19.40
CA SER A 410 -5.85 -19.99 18.44
C SER A 410 -5.70 -19.24 17.11
N LEU A 411 -4.54 -19.39 16.47
CA LEU A 411 -4.26 -18.74 15.18
C LEU A 411 -5.27 -19.15 14.08
N ASP A 412 -5.80 -20.37 14.11
CA ASP A 412 -6.87 -20.81 13.19
C ASP A 412 -8.15 -19.98 13.35
N VAL A 413 -8.56 -19.70 14.59
CA VAL A 413 -9.75 -18.89 14.88
C VAL A 413 -9.50 -17.44 14.44
N ILE A 414 -8.32 -16.90 14.70
CA ILE A 414 -7.93 -15.56 14.26
C ILE A 414 -7.93 -15.49 12.73
N PHE A 415 -7.35 -16.49 12.07
CA PHE A 415 -7.34 -16.60 10.61
C PHE A 415 -8.76 -16.58 10.04
N ASP A 416 -9.65 -17.46 10.52
CA ASP A 416 -11.04 -17.54 10.06
C ASP A 416 -11.81 -16.24 10.30
N TYR A 417 -11.52 -15.58 11.41
CA TYR A 417 -12.11 -14.29 11.72
C TYR A 417 -11.66 -13.22 10.71
N LEU A 418 -10.36 -13.06 10.48
CA LEU A 418 -9.80 -12.10 9.53
C LEU A 418 -10.27 -12.36 8.10
N MET A 419 -10.45 -13.62 7.72
CA MET A 419 -10.86 -14.03 6.37
C MET A 419 -12.37 -13.94 6.12
N SER A 420 -13.20 -13.57 7.10
CA SER A 420 -14.65 -13.58 6.94
C SER A 420 -15.24 -12.43 6.10
N GLY A 421 -14.46 -11.43 5.72
CA GLY A 421 -14.90 -10.32 4.88
C GLY A 421 -13.94 -9.14 4.90
N LYS A 422 -14.26 -8.09 4.17
CA LYS A 422 -13.44 -6.88 4.04
C LYS A 422 -13.81 -5.87 5.13
N PHE A 423 -13.14 -5.94 6.26
CA PHE A 423 -13.33 -5.10 7.44
C PHE A 423 -12.00 -4.90 8.18
N ASP A 424 -11.95 -3.90 9.06
CA ASP A 424 -10.85 -3.67 9.99
C ASP A 424 -11.18 -4.32 11.34
N PRO A 425 -10.40 -5.31 11.81
CA PRO A 425 -10.66 -6.02 13.06
C PRO A 425 -10.43 -5.16 14.31
N THR A 426 -9.75 -4.02 14.18
CA THR A 426 -9.51 -3.07 15.29
C THR A 426 -10.58 -1.99 15.38
N ASN A 427 -11.46 -1.89 14.39
CA ASN A 427 -12.56 -0.93 14.38
C ASN A 427 -13.83 -1.56 15.00
N GLU A 428 -14.26 -1.05 16.15
CA GLU A 428 -15.42 -1.57 16.89
C GLU A 428 -16.72 -1.58 16.06
N GLN A 429 -16.92 -0.60 15.19
CA GLN A 429 -18.11 -0.53 14.34
C GLN A 429 -18.08 -1.63 13.27
N HIS A 430 -16.89 -1.92 12.70
CA HIS A 430 -16.70 -3.02 11.76
C HIS A 430 -16.96 -4.37 12.42
N VAL A 431 -16.44 -4.56 13.64
CA VAL A 431 -16.67 -5.77 14.44
C VAL A 431 -18.16 -5.98 14.72
N ALA A 432 -18.87 -4.93 15.13
CA ALA A 432 -20.31 -4.99 15.37
C ALA A 432 -21.11 -5.32 14.10
N ARG A 433 -20.73 -4.77 12.93
CA ARG A 433 -21.38 -5.07 11.64
C ARG A 433 -21.15 -6.51 11.21
N LEU A 434 -19.92 -7.01 11.35
CA LEU A 434 -19.62 -8.39 11.07
C LEU A 434 -20.44 -9.34 11.93
N ALA A 435 -20.55 -9.06 13.25
CA ALA A 435 -21.36 -9.84 14.18
C ALA A 435 -22.84 -9.87 13.73
N ALA A 436 -23.42 -8.69 13.46
CA ALA A 436 -24.81 -8.60 13.00
C ALA A 436 -25.06 -9.34 11.68
N ALA A 437 -24.12 -9.31 10.74
CA ALA A 437 -24.25 -10.04 9.48
C ALA A 437 -24.19 -11.56 9.68
N ARG A 438 -23.36 -12.06 10.59
CA ARG A 438 -23.28 -13.47 10.95
C ARG A 438 -24.58 -13.96 11.62
N ASP A 439 -25.14 -13.18 12.54
CA ASP A 439 -26.41 -13.54 13.19
C ASP A 439 -27.57 -13.61 12.18
N GLN A 440 -27.63 -12.70 11.22
CA GLN A 440 -28.62 -12.70 10.14
C GLN A 440 -28.45 -13.93 9.24
N ALA A 441 -27.21 -14.28 8.86
CA ALA A 441 -26.95 -15.45 8.01
C ALA A 441 -27.36 -16.76 8.73
N THR A 442 -27.10 -16.88 10.01
CA THR A 442 -27.50 -18.05 10.84
C THR A 442 -29.02 -18.16 10.92
N SER A 443 -29.72 -17.03 11.17
CA SER A 443 -31.19 -17.00 11.28
C SER A 443 -31.91 -17.29 9.96
N ALA A 444 -31.25 -17.06 8.81
CA ALA A 444 -31.82 -17.35 7.49
C ALA A 444 -31.69 -18.83 7.08
N THR A 445 -30.88 -19.61 7.80
CA THR A 445 -30.64 -21.04 7.56
C THR A 445 -31.44 -21.96 8.47
N GLU A 446 -32.04 -21.43 9.53
CA GLU A 446 -33.02 -22.07 10.39
C GLU A 446 -34.47 -21.88 9.87
#